data_dafb148cb2105b3f3e7a2731652ab2d5
#
_entry.id   dafb148cb2105b3f3e7a2731652ab2d5
#
_cell.length_a   1.000
_cell.length_b   1.000
_cell.length_c   1.000
_cell.angle_alpha   90.00
_cell.angle_beta   90.00
_cell.angle_gamma   90.00
#
_symmetry.space_group_name_H-M   'P 1'
#
loop_
_entity.id
_entity.type
_entity.pdbx_description
1 polymer ?
#
loop_
_entity_poly.entity_id
_entity_poly.type
_entity_poly.pdbx_seq_one_letter_code
_entity_poly.pdbx_strand_id
1 'polypeptide(L)'
;LRSSLYLGLNLLMITRISTTESADKLIDELTTEHGELMFHQSGGCCDGSAPMCYTKGEFYLGNADVEIGTVRNTPFYMSAEQFEYWEHTHITLDAIKGTGGQFSLERPTGLRFIIRSRIYTDEEWDFLKDHPVKHCG
;
A
#
# COMPACT_ATOMS: atom_id res chain seq x y z
N LEU A 1 22.11 4.64 24.89
CA LEU A 1 21.71 3.27 24.62
C LEU A 1 20.28 3.16 24.15
N ARG A 2 19.35 3.76 24.88
CA ARG A 2 17.94 3.79 24.49
C ARG A 2 17.72 4.53 23.17
N SER A 3 18.43 5.64 22.99
CA SER A 3 18.31 6.45 21.76
C SER A 3 18.80 5.69 20.54
N SER A 4 19.92 4.97 20.68
CA SER A 4 20.47 4.17 19.57
C SER A 4 19.55 3.02 19.19
N LEU A 5 19.01 2.31 20.18
CA LEU A 5 18.06 1.22 19.94
C LEU A 5 16.79 1.75 19.28
N TYR A 6 16.28 2.87 19.77
CA TYR A 6 15.08 3.48 19.23
C TYR A 6 15.28 3.93 17.79
N LEU A 7 16.42 4.54 17.49
CA LEU A 7 16.74 4.96 16.12
C LEU A 7 16.88 3.76 15.19
N GLY A 8 17.52 2.67 15.65
CA GLY A 8 17.63 1.45 14.88
C GLY A 8 16.27 0.83 14.60
N LEU A 9 15.37 0.80 15.57
CA LEU A 9 13.99 0.33 15.39
C LEU A 9 13.23 1.22 14.41
N ASN A 10 13.37 2.54 14.50
CA ASN A 10 12.72 3.46 13.57
C ASN A 10 13.18 3.22 12.13
N LEU A 11 14.49 3.04 11.91
CA LEU A 11 15.02 2.74 10.59
C LEU A 11 14.49 1.42 10.05
N LEU A 12 14.39 0.38 10.90
CA LEU A 12 13.82 -0.91 10.52
C LEU A 12 12.33 -0.83 10.18
N MET A 13 11.64 0.19 10.72
CA MET A 13 10.23 0.40 10.49
C MET A 13 9.93 1.40 9.38
N ILE A 14 10.95 1.94 8.73
CA ILE A 14 10.75 2.84 7.58
C ILE A 14 10.24 2.00 6.41
N THR A 15 9.04 2.33 5.98
CA THR A 15 8.37 1.66 4.85
C THR A 15 7.78 2.71 3.92
N ARG A 16 7.45 2.28 2.72
CA ARG A 16 6.77 3.14 1.75
C ARG A 16 5.27 3.20 2.00
N ILE A 17 4.74 2.21 2.69
CA ILE A 17 3.30 2.10 2.93
C ILE A 17 3.03 1.60 4.34
N SER A 18 1.96 2.11 4.91
CA SER A 18 1.41 1.65 6.18
C SER A 18 -0.12 1.67 6.09
N THR A 19 -0.78 1.21 7.15
CA THR A 19 -2.23 1.12 7.19
C THR A 19 -2.78 1.82 8.42
N THR A 20 -4.05 2.24 8.32
CA THR A 20 -4.83 2.63 9.50
C THR A 20 -5.44 1.38 10.13
N GLU A 21 -5.91 1.52 11.36
CA GLU A 21 -6.62 0.45 12.05
C GLU A 21 -7.87 0.01 11.27
N SER A 22 -8.59 0.95 10.68
CA SER A 22 -9.77 0.67 9.85
C SER A 22 -9.42 -0.17 8.63
N ALA A 23 -8.31 0.15 7.97
CA ALA A 23 -7.85 -0.64 6.83
C ALA A 23 -7.42 -2.04 7.26
N ASP A 24 -6.69 -2.16 8.38
CA ASP A 24 -6.26 -3.45 8.91
C ASP A 24 -7.45 -4.36 9.17
N LYS A 25 -8.48 -3.82 9.79
CA LYS A 25 -9.69 -4.58 10.12
C LYS A 25 -10.38 -5.07 8.85
N LEU A 26 -10.52 -4.21 7.85
CA LEU A 26 -11.14 -4.59 6.60
C LEU A 26 -10.31 -5.64 5.84
N ILE A 27 -8.99 -5.48 5.82
CA ILE A 27 -8.09 -6.48 5.22
C ILE A 27 -8.27 -7.84 5.90
N ASP A 28 -8.32 -7.87 7.23
CA ASP A 28 -8.49 -9.12 7.97
C ASP A 28 -9.83 -9.78 7.66
N GLU A 29 -10.90 -9.01 7.58
CA GLU A 29 -12.23 -9.53 7.21
C GLU A 29 -12.23 -10.12 5.80
N LEU A 30 -11.64 -9.41 4.84
CA LEU A 30 -11.58 -9.88 3.46
C LEU A 30 -10.66 -11.09 3.31
N THR A 31 -9.57 -11.13 4.06
CA THR A 31 -8.64 -12.27 4.06
C THR A 31 -9.34 -13.52 4.61
N THR A 32 -10.14 -13.37 5.66
CA THR A 32 -10.91 -14.47 6.22
C THR A 32 -11.90 -15.02 5.21
N GLU A 33 -12.53 -14.15 4.43
CA GLU A 33 -13.54 -14.54 3.46
C GLU A 33 -12.96 -15.07 2.14
N HIS A 34 -11.89 -14.46 1.65
CA HIS A 34 -11.37 -14.70 0.30
C HIS A 34 -9.99 -15.36 0.24
N GLY A 35 -9.31 -15.48 1.37
CA GLY A 35 -7.92 -15.94 1.40
C GLY A 35 -6.93 -14.81 1.13
N GLU A 36 -5.76 -15.16 0.66
CA GLU A 36 -4.70 -14.17 0.40
C GLU A 36 -5.14 -13.11 -0.61
N LEU A 37 -4.81 -11.86 -0.29
CA LEU A 37 -5.21 -10.69 -1.07
C LEU A 37 -4.01 -10.01 -1.71
N MET A 38 -4.31 -9.11 -2.63
CA MET A 38 -3.34 -8.16 -3.18
C MET A 38 -4.04 -6.84 -3.48
N PHE A 39 -3.28 -5.76 -3.49
CA PHE A 39 -3.76 -4.45 -3.92
C PHE A 39 -3.05 -4.01 -5.19
N HIS A 40 -3.74 -3.29 -6.04
CA HIS A 40 -3.15 -2.65 -7.21
C HIS A 40 -3.72 -1.24 -7.40
N GLN A 41 -2.83 -0.26 -7.45
CA GLN A 41 -3.16 1.12 -7.75
C GLN A 41 -2.80 1.39 -9.20
N SER A 42 -3.80 1.43 -10.06
CA SER A 42 -3.59 1.58 -11.51
C SER A 42 -3.65 3.03 -11.97
N GLY A 43 -4.32 3.89 -11.22
CA GLY A 43 -4.47 5.30 -11.57
C GLY A 43 -4.68 6.14 -10.32
N GLY A 44 -4.73 7.45 -10.51
CA GLY A 44 -4.90 8.40 -9.41
C GLY A 44 -3.56 8.91 -8.87
N CYS A 45 -3.44 10.22 -8.79
CA CYS A 45 -2.22 10.89 -8.34
C CYS A 45 -2.43 11.72 -7.07
N CYS A 46 -3.59 11.61 -6.44
CA CYS A 46 -3.99 12.45 -5.32
C CYS A 46 -4.51 11.60 -4.16
N ASP A 47 -4.46 12.18 -2.96
CA ASP A 47 -5.09 11.61 -1.78
C ASP A 47 -6.56 11.28 -2.07
N GLY A 48 -7.03 10.18 -1.52
CA GLY A 48 -8.39 9.71 -1.73
C GLY A 48 -8.54 8.78 -2.92
N SER A 49 -7.49 8.55 -3.70
CA SER A 49 -7.52 7.55 -4.77
C SER A 49 -7.78 6.17 -4.16
N ALA A 50 -8.52 5.34 -4.89
CA ALA A 50 -8.93 4.03 -4.42
C ALA A 50 -8.14 2.93 -5.13
N PRO A 51 -7.28 2.20 -4.42
CA PRO A 51 -6.66 1.00 -4.98
C PRO A 51 -7.69 -0.10 -5.08
N MET A 52 -7.48 -1.02 -6.02
CA MET A 52 -8.31 -2.20 -6.15
C MET A 52 -7.76 -3.31 -5.25
N CYS A 53 -8.67 -4.06 -4.62
CA CYS A 53 -8.34 -5.23 -3.83
C CYS A 53 -8.78 -6.49 -4.58
N TYR A 54 -7.86 -7.41 -4.78
CA TYR A 54 -8.10 -8.66 -5.50
C TYR A 54 -7.65 -9.85 -4.65
N THR A 55 -8.16 -11.03 -4.98
CA THR A 55 -7.56 -12.27 -4.50
C THR A 55 -6.20 -12.42 -5.17
N LYS A 56 -5.20 -12.82 -4.42
CA LYS A 56 -3.83 -12.97 -4.92
C LYS A 56 -3.82 -13.89 -6.14
N GLY A 57 -3.21 -13.41 -7.22
CA GLY A 57 -3.11 -14.16 -8.48
C GLY A 57 -4.19 -13.84 -9.50
N GLU A 58 -5.25 -13.14 -9.13
CA GLU A 58 -6.30 -12.77 -10.09
C GLU A 58 -5.91 -11.61 -11.01
N PHE A 59 -4.99 -10.77 -10.57
CA PHE A 59 -4.48 -9.67 -11.37
C PHE A 59 -3.10 -10.04 -11.91
N TYR A 60 -2.92 -9.99 -13.22
CA TYR A 60 -1.64 -10.30 -13.84
C TYR A 60 -0.67 -9.15 -13.68
N LEU A 61 0.43 -9.42 -12.98
CA LEU A 61 1.51 -8.46 -12.79
C LEU A 61 2.55 -8.66 -13.88
N GLY A 62 3.07 -7.56 -14.40
CA GLY A 62 4.11 -7.58 -15.41
C GLY A 62 5.30 -6.73 -14.98
N ASN A 63 6.32 -6.64 -15.84
CA ASN A 63 7.51 -5.85 -15.56
C ASN A 63 7.24 -4.33 -15.50
N ALA A 64 6.06 -3.90 -15.92
CA ALA A 64 5.62 -2.51 -15.79
C ALA A 64 5.00 -2.22 -14.41
N ASP A 65 4.90 -3.21 -13.54
CA ASP A 65 4.37 -3.07 -12.19
C ASP A 65 5.49 -3.14 -11.17
N VAL A 66 5.31 -2.43 -10.04
CA VAL A 66 6.26 -2.43 -8.94
C VAL A 66 5.53 -2.77 -7.64
N GLU A 67 6.21 -3.49 -6.76
CA GLU A 67 5.74 -3.76 -5.41
C GLU A 67 6.31 -2.68 -4.48
N ILE A 68 5.44 -1.89 -3.87
CA ILE A 68 5.87 -0.81 -2.98
C ILE A 68 5.97 -1.24 -1.52
N GLY A 69 5.37 -2.36 -1.17
CA GLY A 69 5.45 -2.90 0.18
C GLY A 69 4.35 -3.92 0.44
N THR A 70 4.30 -4.37 1.68
CA THR A 70 3.35 -5.36 2.14
C THR A 70 2.68 -4.84 3.41
N VAL A 71 1.36 -4.91 3.46
CA VAL A 71 0.57 -4.50 4.63
C VAL A 71 -0.32 -5.67 5.04
N ARG A 72 -0.26 -6.06 6.31
CA ARG A 72 -1.01 -7.22 6.83
C ARG A 72 -0.84 -8.46 5.96
N ASN A 73 0.39 -8.77 5.58
CA ASN A 73 0.74 -9.87 4.68
C ASN A 73 0.14 -9.75 3.28
N THR A 74 -0.29 -8.56 2.90
CA THR A 74 -0.93 -8.28 1.61
C THR A 74 -0.03 -7.37 0.79
N PRO A 75 0.52 -7.83 -0.34
CA PRO A 75 1.37 -6.98 -1.16
C PRO A 75 0.57 -5.88 -1.84
N PHE A 76 1.18 -4.71 -1.96
CA PHE A 76 0.59 -3.55 -2.61
C PHE A 76 1.42 -3.20 -3.84
N TYR A 77 0.77 -3.20 -4.99
CA TYR A 77 1.40 -2.95 -6.28
C TYR A 77 0.87 -1.67 -6.92
N MET A 78 1.66 -1.08 -7.78
CA MET A 78 1.20 -0.05 -8.70
C MET A 78 2.04 -0.11 -9.97
N SER A 79 1.55 0.50 -11.06
CA SER A 79 2.36 0.59 -12.26
C SER A 79 3.58 1.45 -12.00
N ALA A 80 4.68 1.16 -12.70
CA ALA A 80 5.91 1.96 -12.57
C ALA A 80 5.66 3.41 -12.93
N GLU A 81 4.82 3.66 -13.95
CA GLU A 81 4.41 5.01 -14.34
C GLU A 81 3.66 5.71 -13.22
N GLN A 82 2.73 5.02 -12.57
CA GLN A 82 1.97 5.56 -11.45
C GLN A 82 2.89 5.85 -10.26
N PHE A 83 3.86 4.97 -10.02
CA PHE A 83 4.81 5.12 -8.93
C PHE A 83 5.62 6.44 -9.01
N GLU A 84 5.86 6.96 -10.19
CA GLU A 84 6.57 8.24 -10.36
C GLU A 84 5.88 9.38 -9.61
N TYR A 85 4.54 9.34 -9.49
CA TYR A 85 3.78 10.34 -8.73
C TYR A 85 3.91 10.17 -7.22
N TRP A 86 4.19 8.96 -6.76
CA TRP A 86 4.17 8.61 -5.33
C TRP A 86 5.56 8.36 -4.75
N GLU A 87 6.59 8.39 -5.60
CA GLU A 87 7.95 7.96 -5.25
C GLU A 87 8.53 8.64 -4.01
N HIS A 88 8.21 9.91 -3.81
CA HIS A 88 8.74 10.70 -2.69
C HIS A 88 7.75 10.84 -1.53
N THR A 89 6.74 10.00 -1.48
CA THR A 89 5.70 10.08 -0.46
C THR A 89 5.54 8.76 0.27
N HIS A 90 5.24 8.87 1.57
CA HIS A 90 4.76 7.75 2.35
C HIS A 90 3.26 7.60 2.09
N ILE A 91 2.84 6.40 1.75
CA ILE A 91 1.43 6.10 1.47
C ILE A 91 0.81 5.44 2.71
N THR A 92 -0.36 5.89 3.09
CA THR A 92 -1.17 5.26 4.13
C THR A 92 -2.46 4.74 3.52
N LEU A 93 -2.66 3.44 3.61
CA LEU A 93 -3.91 2.81 3.17
C LEU A 93 -4.94 2.95 4.29
N ASP A 94 -6.08 3.51 3.95
CA ASP A 94 -7.19 3.73 4.87
C ASP A 94 -8.46 3.07 4.32
N ALA A 95 -9.46 2.90 5.16
CA ALA A 95 -10.77 2.41 4.77
C ALA A 95 -11.84 3.33 5.34
N ILE A 96 -12.74 3.77 4.48
CA ILE A 96 -13.82 4.70 4.84
C ILE A 96 -15.14 4.19 4.29
N LYS A 97 -16.25 4.73 4.77
CA LYS A 97 -17.56 4.47 4.20
C LYS A 97 -17.60 4.93 2.75
N GLY A 98 -18.17 4.12 1.89
CA GLY A 98 -18.30 4.43 0.48
C GLY A 98 -18.39 3.18 -0.36
N THR A 99 -18.53 3.37 -1.66
CA THR A 99 -18.60 2.26 -2.60
C THR A 99 -17.22 2.05 -3.21
N GLY A 100 -16.66 0.87 -3.02
CA GLY A 100 -15.40 0.46 -3.64
C GLY A 100 -15.53 0.34 -5.15
N GLY A 101 -14.39 0.20 -5.83
CA GLY A 101 -14.36 0.01 -7.26
C GLY A 101 -15.13 -1.24 -7.70
N GLN A 102 -15.71 -1.18 -8.89
CA GLN A 102 -16.33 -2.35 -9.48
C GLN A 102 -15.28 -3.47 -9.58
N PHE A 103 -15.63 -4.67 -9.16
CA PHE A 103 -14.73 -5.83 -9.08
C PHE A 103 -13.72 -5.81 -7.93
N SER A 104 -13.67 -4.74 -7.13
CA SER A 104 -12.85 -4.74 -5.94
C SER A 104 -13.57 -5.49 -4.81
N LEU A 105 -12.83 -6.31 -4.07
CA LEU A 105 -13.43 -7.25 -3.11
C LEU A 105 -14.21 -6.57 -1.98
N GLU A 106 -13.82 -5.35 -1.60
CA GLU A 106 -14.47 -4.64 -0.50
C GLU A 106 -15.83 -4.03 -0.88
N ARG A 107 -16.15 -3.95 -2.17
CA ARG A 107 -17.35 -3.26 -2.63
C ARG A 107 -18.64 -3.67 -1.90
N PRO A 108 -18.92 -4.97 -1.66
CA PRO A 108 -20.15 -5.36 -0.97
C PRO A 108 -20.21 -4.96 0.50
N THR A 109 -19.09 -4.58 1.10
CA THR A 109 -19.04 -4.24 2.53
C THR A 109 -19.61 -2.88 2.86
N GLY A 110 -19.77 -1.99 1.87
CA GLY A 110 -20.14 -0.61 2.09
C GLY A 110 -18.96 0.26 2.53
N LEU A 111 -17.75 -0.30 2.52
CA LEU A 111 -16.51 0.41 2.79
C LEU A 111 -15.67 0.45 1.53
N ARG A 112 -14.75 1.40 1.47
CA ARG A 112 -13.81 1.49 0.36
C ARG A 112 -12.41 1.78 0.88
N PHE A 113 -11.41 1.21 0.22
CA PHE A 113 -10.02 1.57 0.46
C PHE A 113 -9.70 2.88 -0.23
N ILE A 114 -8.93 3.71 0.43
CA ILE A 114 -8.34 4.91 -0.16
C ILE A 114 -6.90 5.01 0.30
N ILE A 115 -6.10 5.75 -0.46
CA ILE A 115 -4.73 6.05 -0.05
C ILE A 115 -4.61 7.52 0.30
N ARG A 116 -3.79 7.78 1.32
CA ARG A 116 -3.38 9.11 1.74
C ARG A 116 -1.87 9.17 1.62
N SER A 117 -1.34 10.36 1.43
CA SER A 117 0.10 10.50 1.28
C SER A 117 0.62 11.67 2.09
N ARG A 118 1.90 11.59 2.43
CA ARG A 118 2.68 12.71 2.96
C ARG A 118 4.08 12.64 2.36
N ILE A 119 4.73 13.76 2.23
CA ILE A 119 6.11 13.80 1.76
C ILE A 119 6.99 13.10 2.80
N TYR A 120 7.96 12.32 2.35
CA TYR A 120 8.95 11.73 3.25
C TYR A 120 9.74 12.81 3.97
N THR A 121 10.16 12.49 5.21
CA THR A 121 11.21 13.27 5.86
C THR A 121 12.54 13.00 5.14
N ASP A 122 13.51 13.89 5.32
CA ASP A 122 14.84 13.70 4.75
C ASP A 122 15.47 12.38 5.21
N GLU A 123 15.27 12.02 6.47
CA GLU A 123 15.76 10.77 7.05
C GLU A 123 15.14 9.56 6.39
N GLU A 124 13.84 9.58 6.17
CA GLU A 124 13.14 8.50 5.49
C GLU A 124 13.65 8.33 4.05
N TRP A 125 13.78 9.45 3.34
CA TRP A 125 14.27 9.40 1.96
C TRP A 125 15.72 8.94 1.87
N ASP A 126 16.58 9.38 2.79
CA ASP A 126 17.96 8.92 2.83
C ASP A 126 18.07 7.40 2.96
N PHE A 127 17.16 6.79 3.70
CA PHE A 127 17.09 5.34 3.80
C PHE A 127 16.49 4.72 2.52
N LEU A 128 15.34 5.21 2.09
CA LEU A 128 14.57 4.57 1.01
C LEU A 128 15.20 4.72 -0.37
N LYS A 129 15.97 5.79 -0.62
CA LYS A 129 16.65 5.96 -1.91
C LYS A 129 17.62 4.83 -2.22
N ASP A 130 18.15 4.18 -1.19
CA ASP A 130 19.08 3.04 -1.31
C ASP A 130 18.35 1.70 -1.30
N HIS A 131 17.03 1.71 -1.19
CA HIS A 131 16.18 0.51 -1.15
C HIS A 131 15.05 0.65 -2.18
N PRO A 132 15.39 0.61 -3.49
CA PRO A 132 14.40 0.82 -4.54
C PRO A 132 13.31 -0.25 -4.52
N VAL A 133 12.15 0.11 -5.07
CA VAL A 133 11.03 -0.82 -5.21
C VAL A 133 11.40 -1.97 -6.15
N LYS A 134 10.74 -3.10 -5.97
CA LYS A 134 10.95 -4.29 -6.81
C LYS A 134 10.03 -4.24 -8.01
N HIS A 135 10.59 -4.46 -9.20
CA HIS A 135 9.79 -4.66 -10.41
C HIS A 135 9.26 -6.08 -10.44
N CYS A 136 8.03 -6.23 -10.93
CA CYS A 136 7.37 -7.52 -11.09
C CYS A 136 7.70 -8.14 -12.44
N GLY A 137 7.40 -9.40 -12.59
CA GLY A 137 7.55 -10.11 -13.85
C GLY A 137 8.87 -10.85 -14.06
#